data_1d095bf49b627696a794a0fba401af3e
#
_entry.id   1d095bf49b627696a794a0fba401af3e
#
_cell.length_a   1.000
_cell.length_b   1.000
_cell.length_c   1.000
_cell.angle_alpha   90.00
_cell.angle_beta   90.00
_cell.angle_gamma   90.00
#
_symmetry.space_group_name_H-M   'P 1'
#
loop_
_entity.id
_entity.type
_entity.pdbx_description
1 polymer ?
#
loop_
_entity_poly.entity_id
_entity_poly.type
_entity_poly.pdbx_seq_one_letter_code
_entity_poly.pdbx_strand_id
1 'polypeptide(L)'
;TKDMMNEMGAAFAVTWLVFGYTVWTGDAMMSETELVGIGMGGGLMAVAALAVVWMAFAGAHILPPVTWMHMMTGELDDTDAWMANGLKLAMQIVGGGLALVTMAQLNPDGVTYDESMTEMVDGVATVMAMDAYSFDEMRLLGGIAAGAILWCIHSKTDNPWAMSIGVIAMASYIGAEGSTDMASMLMNKMGDLVPTLLAYLEAGLAVGLGAMLAMKIDENLD
;
A
#
# COMPACT_ATOMS: atom_id res chain seq x y z
N THR A 1 3.27 -19.69 11.13
CA THR A 1 4.13 -18.74 11.90
C THR A 1 5.23 -18.15 11.01
N LYS A 2 5.96 -18.99 10.25
CA LYS A 2 7.04 -18.50 9.36
C LYS A 2 6.51 -17.54 8.28
N ASP A 3 5.40 -17.89 7.65
CA ASP A 3 4.79 -17.07 6.60
C ASP A 3 4.33 -15.71 7.14
N MET A 4 3.80 -15.66 8.35
CA MET A 4 3.40 -14.42 9.01
C MET A 4 4.59 -13.51 9.34
N MET A 5 5.70 -14.11 9.79
CA MET A 5 6.94 -13.35 10.03
C MET A 5 7.55 -12.85 8.72
N ASN A 6 7.45 -13.66 7.66
CA ASN A 6 7.88 -13.27 6.32
C ASN A 6 7.06 -12.08 5.80
N GLU A 7 5.74 -12.12 5.96
CA GLU A 7 4.83 -11.05 5.59
C GLU A 7 5.12 -9.76 6.35
N MET A 8 5.31 -9.85 7.67
CA MET A 8 5.65 -8.71 8.51
C MET A 8 7.00 -8.09 8.12
N GLY A 9 8.02 -8.93 7.89
CA GLY A 9 9.34 -8.49 7.46
C GLY A 9 9.32 -7.82 6.08
N ALA A 10 8.52 -8.37 5.16
CA ALA A 10 8.33 -7.81 3.83
C ALA A 10 7.64 -6.45 3.88
N ALA A 11 6.58 -6.31 4.67
CA ALA A 11 5.89 -5.04 4.85
C ALA A 11 6.77 -3.99 5.55
N PHE A 12 7.58 -4.40 6.53
CA PHE A 12 8.61 -3.53 7.11
C PHE A 12 9.57 -3.02 6.04
N ALA A 13 10.11 -3.93 5.22
CA ALA A 13 11.08 -3.58 4.19
C ALA A 13 10.49 -2.66 3.11
N VAL A 14 9.24 -2.89 2.70
CA VAL A 14 8.56 -2.05 1.73
C VAL A 14 8.30 -0.65 2.29
N THR A 15 7.78 -0.55 3.50
CA THR A 15 7.55 0.74 4.15
C THR A 15 8.85 1.52 4.29
N TRP A 16 9.93 0.83 4.65
CA TRP A 16 11.24 1.43 4.81
C TRP A 16 11.86 1.90 3.49
N LEU A 17 11.87 1.04 2.45
CA LEU A 17 12.62 1.28 1.23
C LEU A 17 11.82 1.99 0.14
N VAL A 18 10.50 1.78 0.10
CA VAL A 18 9.64 2.32 -0.96
C VAL A 18 8.93 3.57 -0.48
N PHE A 19 8.21 3.49 0.63
CA PHE A 19 7.38 4.59 1.13
C PHE A 19 8.16 5.54 2.06
N GLY A 20 9.21 5.07 2.72
CA GLY A 20 10.08 5.87 3.56
C GLY A 20 11.25 6.55 2.83
N TYR A 21 11.31 6.45 1.51
CA TYR A 21 12.45 6.96 0.72
C TYR A 21 12.72 8.45 0.94
N THR A 22 11.69 9.27 1.04
CA THR A 22 11.82 10.72 1.30
C THR A 22 12.47 11.03 2.65
N VAL A 23 12.28 10.15 3.64
CA VAL A 23 12.91 10.27 4.97
C VAL A 23 14.44 10.14 4.88
N TRP A 24 14.93 9.31 3.95
CA TRP A 24 16.36 9.05 3.78
C TRP A 24 17.08 10.07 2.91
N THR A 25 16.40 10.57 1.89
CA THR A 25 17.00 11.48 0.91
C THR A 25 16.88 12.94 1.28
N GLY A 26 16.00 13.27 2.23
CA GLY A 26 15.60 14.63 2.55
C GLY A 26 14.89 15.31 1.37
N ASP A 27 14.29 16.45 1.61
CA ASP A 27 13.62 17.27 0.60
C ASP A 27 14.55 17.76 -0.52
N ALA A 28 15.86 17.65 -0.33
CA ALA A 28 16.85 18.13 -1.28
C ALA A 28 16.83 17.38 -2.63
N MET A 29 16.22 16.20 -2.69
CA MET A 29 16.07 15.45 -3.96
C MET A 29 14.68 15.62 -4.59
N MET A 30 13.72 16.16 -3.85
CA MET A 30 12.40 16.57 -4.33
C MET A 30 12.42 18.05 -4.72
N SER A 31 13.33 18.44 -5.59
CA SER A 31 13.36 19.78 -6.16
C SER A 31 12.15 19.98 -7.08
N GLU A 32 11.66 21.21 -7.15
CA GLU A 32 10.46 21.66 -7.92
C GLU A 32 10.40 21.18 -9.38
N THR A 33 11.46 20.61 -9.91
CA THR A 33 11.54 20.00 -11.24
C THR A 33 10.75 18.69 -11.33
N GLU A 34 10.34 18.09 -10.22
CA GLU A 34 9.60 16.83 -10.18
C GLU A 34 8.11 17.00 -10.48
N LEU A 35 7.59 18.20 -10.39
CA LEU A 35 6.19 18.47 -10.74
C LEU A 35 5.88 18.30 -12.23
N VAL A 36 6.89 18.24 -13.09
CA VAL A 36 6.72 18.21 -14.56
C VAL A 36 7.02 16.85 -15.18
N GLY A 37 7.62 15.99 -14.48
CA GLY A 37 7.87 14.66 -14.98
C GLY A 37 7.85 13.73 -13.83
N ILE A 38 6.81 12.97 -13.71
CA ILE A 38 6.90 11.73 -12.99
C ILE A 38 8.35 11.55 -12.57
N GLY A 39 8.67 11.85 -11.31
CA GLY A 39 10.06 11.80 -10.85
C GLY A 39 10.68 10.47 -11.23
N MET A 40 11.20 10.39 -12.45
CA MET A 40 11.63 9.11 -13.02
C MET A 40 12.66 8.44 -12.15
N GLY A 41 13.43 9.25 -11.41
CA GLY A 41 14.37 8.75 -10.40
C GLY A 41 13.68 8.07 -9.24
N GLY A 42 12.69 8.73 -8.61
CA GLY A 42 11.96 8.20 -7.48
C GLY A 42 11.13 6.97 -7.85
N GLY A 43 10.38 7.03 -8.95
CA GLY A 43 9.59 5.91 -9.45
C GLY A 43 10.44 4.68 -9.80
N LEU A 44 11.58 4.86 -10.48
CA LEU A 44 12.47 3.77 -10.82
C LEU A 44 13.11 3.14 -9.57
N MET A 45 13.51 3.95 -8.59
CA MET A 45 14.06 3.46 -7.34
C MET A 45 13.01 2.71 -6.52
N ALA A 46 11.77 3.19 -6.49
CA ALA A 46 10.67 2.50 -5.84
C ALA A 46 10.38 1.14 -6.50
N VAL A 47 10.36 1.07 -7.83
CA VAL A 47 10.22 -0.19 -8.58
C VAL A 47 11.36 -1.16 -8.24
N ALA A 48 12.61 -0.68 -8.25
CA ALA A 48 13.76 -1.51 -7.94
C ALA A 48 13.73 -2.01 -6.48
N ALA A 49 13.42 -1.14 -5.54
CA ALA A 49 13.29 -1.49 -4.13
C ALA A 49 12.19 -2.53 -3.91
N LEU A 50 11.03 -2.34 -4.50
CA LEU A 50 9.90 -3.28 -4.41
C LEU A 50 10.25 -4.63 -5.04
N ALA A 51 10.94 -4.64 -6.20
CA ALA A 51 11.41 -5.88 -6.83
C ALA A 51 12.39 -6.65 -5.93
N VAL A 52 13.32 -5.94 -5.27
CA VAL A 52 14.25 -6.54 -4.31
C VAL A 52 13.50 -7.13 -3.12
N VAL A 53 12.50 -6.42 -2.58
CA VAL A 53 11.68 -6.94 -1.47
C VAL A 53 10.95 -8.20 -1.89
N TRP A 54 10.34 -8.27 -3.08
CA TRP A 54 9.70 -9.49 -3.59
C TRP A 54 10.66 -10.66 -3.76
N MET A 55 11.88 -10.39 -4.20
CA MET A 55 12.90 -11.44 -4.31
C MET A 55 13.38 -11.92 -2.93
N ALA A 56 13.54 -11.00 -1.98
CA ALA A 56 14.02 -11.32 -0.64
C ALA A 56 12.98 -12.07 0.22
N PHE A 57 11.71 -11.74 0.05
CA PHE A 57 10.58 -12.31 0.79
C PHE A 57 9.67 -13.15 -0.11
N ALA A 58 10.28 -14.06 -0.87
CA ALA A 58 9.53 -14.91 -1.80
C ALA A 58 8.37 -15.63 -1.11
N GLY A 59 7.19 -15.55 -1.71
CA GLY A 59 5.94 -16.12 -1.19
C GLY A 59 5.16 -15.21 -0.24
N ALA A 60 5.69 -14.03 0.14
CA ALA A 60 4.92 -13.01 0.82
C ALA A 60 4.08 -12.21 -0.17
N HIS A 61 2.90 -11.76 0.25
CA HIS A 61 2.07 -10.84 -0.54
C HIS A 61 2.61 -9.41 -0.50
N ILE A 62 3.26 -9.04 0.60
CA ILE A 62 3.98 -7.77 0.83
C ILE A 62 3.05 -6.56 0.98
N LEU A 63 2.03 -6.46 0.13
CA LEU A 63 1.14 -5.31 0.02
C LEU A 63 -0.33 -5.72 0.13
N PRO A 64 -1.19 -4.86 0.71
CA PRO A 64 -2.62 -5.13 0.83
C PRO A 64 -3.31 -5.48 -0.49
N PRO A 65 -3.09 -4.74 -1.60
CA PRO A 65 -3.77 -5.05 -2.86
C PRO A 65 -3.45 -6.44 -3.38
N VAL A 66 -2.23 -6.93 -3.19
CA VAL A 66 -1.84 -8.30 -3.60
C VAL A 66 -2.55 -9.33 -2.71
N THR A 67 -2.68 -9.07 -1.42
CA THR A 67 -3.42 -9.95 -0.52
C THR A 67 -4.90 -10.00 -0.89
N TRP A 68 -5.53 -8.86 -1.17
CA TRP A 68 -6.92 -8.80 -1.62
C TRP A 68 -7.13 -9.49 -2.97
N MET A 69 -6.20 -9.34 -3.91
CA MET A 69 -6.20 -10.08 -5.16
C MET A 69 -6.27 -11.59 -4.89
N HIS A 70 -5.38 -12.13 -4.06
CA HIS A 70 -5.38 -13.56 -3.73
C HIS A 70 -6.63 -14.02 -2.97
N MET A 71 -7.19 -13.17 -2.09
CA MET A 71 -8.44 -13.48 -1.39
C MET A 71 -9.61 -13.65 -2.35
N MET A 72 -9.73 -12.77 -3.33
CA MET A 72 -10.88 -12.74 -4.24
C MET A 72 -10.73 -13.66 -5.46
N THR A 73 -9.52 -14.09 -5.80
CA THR A 73 -9.26 -15.05 -6.89
C THR A 73 -9.11 -16.48 -6.38
N GLY A 74 -9.06 -16.70 -5.07
CA GLY A 74 -9.09 -18.02 -4.46
C GLY A 74 -10.49 -18.59 -4.32
N GLU A 75 -10.60 -19.70 -3.58
CA GLU A 75 -11.90 -20.29 -3.24
C GLU A 75 -12.62 -19.40 -2.21
N LEU A 76 -13.73 -18.80 -2.61
CA LEU A 76 -14.46 -17.83 -1.78
C LEU A 76 -15.15 -18.44 -0.56
N ASP A 77 -15.36 -19.75 -0.55
CA ASP A 77 -15.94 -20.52 0.56
C ASP A 77 -14.89 -21.14 1.50
N ASP A 78 -13.60 -21.00 1.19
CA ASP A 78 -12.51 -21.45 2.05
C ASP A 78 -12.26 -20.43 3.18
N THR A 79 -12.91 -20.67 4.32
CA THR A 79 -12.81 -19.82 5.51
C THR A 79 -11.38 -19.77 6.08
N ASP A 80 -10.62 -20.86 5.96
CA ASP A 80 -9.25 -20.93 6.47
C ASP A 80 -8.30 -20.07 5.62
N ALA A 81 -8.48 -20.08 4.30
CA ALA A 81 -7.75 -19.20 3.38
C ALA A 81 -8.06 -17.71 3.64
N TRP A 82 -9.34 -17.37 3.88
CA TRP A 82 -9.74 -16.01 4.24
C TRP A 82 -9.12 -15.57 5.56
N MET A 83 -9.14 -16.42 6.58
CA MET A 83 -8.51 -16.12 7.89
C MET A 83 -6.99 -15.95 7.74
N ALA A 84 -6.33 -16.84 6.99
CA ALA A 84 -4.90 -16.75 6.74
C ALA A 84 -4.50 -15.44 6.05
N ASN A 85 -5.24 -15.04 5.02
CA ASN A 85 -4.98 -13.78 4.30
C ASN A 85 -5.34 -12.55 5.15
N GLY A 86 -6.41 -12.60 5.92
CA GLY A 86 -6.74 -11.56 6.90
C GLY A 86 -5.61 -11.35 7.93
N LEU A 87 -4.99 -12.44 8.38
CA LEU A 87 -3.84 -12.36 9.27
C LEU A 87 -2.60 -11.77 8.57
N LYS A 88 -2.41 -12.04 7.26
CA LYS A 88 -1.34 -11.38 6.48
C LYS A 88 -1.55 -9.86 6.43
N LEU A 89 -2.79 -9.39 6.18
CA LEU A 89 -3.11 -7.97 6.22
C LEU A 89 -2.77 -7.34 7.58
N ALA A 90 -3.10 -8.02 8.68
CA ALA A 90 -2.72 -7.56 10.01
C ALA A 90 -1.18 -7.50 10.20
N MET A 91 -0.46 -8.51 9.71
CA MET A 91 1.01 -8.53 9.78
C MET A 91 1.66 -7.44 8.92
N GLN A 92 1.06 -7.08 7.80
CA GLN A 92 1.51 -5.95 6.98
C GLN A 92 1.39 -4.62 7.74
N ILE A 93 0.29 -4.41 8.46
CA ILE A 93 0.12 -3.21 9.30
C ILE A 93 1.16 -3.18 10.43
N VAL A 94 1.39 -4.31 11.08
CA VAL A 94 2.42 -4.40 12.14
C VAL A 94 3.82 -4.14 11.57
N GLY A 95 4.15 -4.71 10.41
CA GLY A 95 5.43 -4.48 9.73
C GLY A 95 5.64 -3.02 9.36
N GLY A 96 4.62 -2.39 8.77
CA GLY A 96 4.61 -0.94 8.48
C GLY A 96 4.83 -0.09 9.73
N GLY A 97 4.11 -0.40 10.82
CA GLY A 97 4.27 0.31 12.08
C GLY A 97 5.67 0.18 12.69
N LEU A 98 6.26 -1.01 12.64
CA LEU A 98 7.65 -1.21 13.10
C LEU A 98 8.65 -0.39 12.26
N ALA A 99 8.42 -0.30 10.94
CA ALA A 99 9.25 0.53 10.07
C ALA A 99 9.15 2.02 10.44
N LEU A 100 7.93 2.53 10.64
CA LEU A 100 7.69 3.91 11.04
C LEU A 100 8.35 4.25 12.38
N VAL A 101 8.19 3.39 13.40
CA VAL A 101 8.87 3.57 14.70
C VAL A 101 10.38 3.63 14.54
N THR A 102 10.94 2.73 13.74
CA THR A 102 12.39 2.66 13.54
C THR A 102 12.90 3.88 12.79
N MET A 103 12.18 4.34 11.76
CA MET A 103 12.51 5.58 11.03
C MET A 103 12.47 6.79 11.94
N ALA A 104 11.43 6.92 12.79
CA ALA A 104 11.32 8.00 13.74
C ALA A 104 12.46 8.04 14.78
N GLN A 105 13.00 6.87 15.17
CA GLN A 105 14.14 6.79 16.07
C GLN A 105 15.47 7.17 15.40
N LEU A 106 15.62 6.85 14.13
CA LEU A 106 16.86 7.12 13.39
C LEU A 106 16.92 8.54 12.82
N ASN A 107 15.80 9.11 12.47
CA ASN A 107 15.69 10.48 11.98
C ASN A 107 14.48 11.17 12.61
N PRO A 108 14.60 11.65 13.86
CA PRO A 108 13.49 12.30 14.57
C PRO A 108 12.98 13.56 13.86
N ASP A 109 13.86 14.28 13.17
CA ASP A 109 13.52 15.51 12.46
C ASP A 109 12.92 15.25 11.06
N GLY A 110 13.10 14.04 10.53
CA GLY A 110 12.64 13.65 9.19
C GLY A 110 11.26 12.99 9.17
N VAL A 111 10.74 12.61 10.32
CA VAL A 111 9.41 11.99 10.47
C VAL A 111 8.52 12.97 11.23
N THR A 112 8.12 14.03 10.56
CA THR A 112 7.12 14.96 11.10
C THR A 112 5.73 14.36 10.90
N TYR A 113 5.27 13.65 11.91
CA TYR A 113 3.91 13.10 11.95
C TYR A 113 2.83 14.18 12.05
N ASP A 114 3.19 15.46 12.19
CA ASP A 114 2.30 16.48 12.75
C ASP A 114 2.07 17.73 11.89
N GLU A 115 3.01 18.14 11.06
CA GLU A 115 2.91 19.45 10.40
C GLU A 115 1.94 19.51 9.22
N SER A 116 1.70 18.38 8.54
CA SER A 116 0.77 18.34 7.41
C SER A 116 -0.72 18.32 7.79
N MET A 117 -1.01 18.12 9.08
CA MET A 117 -2.38 18.01 9.61
C MET A 117 -2.79 19.20 10.48
N THR A 118 -1.93 20.20 10.64
CA THR A 118 -2.25 21.41 11.39
C THR A 118 -2.33 22.62 10.47
N GLU A 119 -3.50 23.17 10.32
CA GLU A 119 -3.70 24.47 9.68
C GLU A 119 -3.70 25.57 10.75
N MET A 120 -3.00 26.67 10.49
CA MET A 120 -3.02 27.84 11.35
C MET A 120 -4.25 28.67 11.00
N VAL A 121 -5.32 28.50 11.77
CA VAL A 121 -6.53 29.31 11.66
C VAL A 121 -6.48 30.39 12.73
N ASP A 122 -6.46 31.66 12.32
CA ASP A 122 -6.42 32.85 13.21
C ASP A 122 -5.24 32.82 14.21
N GLY A 123 -4.10 32.24 13.85
CA GLY A 123 -2.92 32.15 14.71
C GLY A 123 -2.98 31.05 15.75
N VAL A 124 -3.97 30.18 15.70
CA VAL A 124 -4.09 28.99 16.53
C VAL A 124 -3.87 27.74 15.66
N ALA A 125 -2.96 26.87 16.07
CA ALA A 125 -2.76 25.57 15.42
C ALA A 125 -4.03 24.73 15.62
N THR A 126 -4.77 24.53 14.55
CA THR A 126 -5.98 23.71 14.54
C THR A 126 -5.68 22.42 13.82
N VAL A 127 -5.88 21.29 14.46
CA VAL A 127 -5.78 19.98 13.81
C VAL A 127 -6.85 19.93 12.73
N MET A 128 -6.44 19.75 11.47
CA MET A 128 -7.40 19.52 10.40
C MET A 128 -8.16 18.24 10.72
N ALA A 129 -9.48 18.36 10.82
CA ALA A 129 -10.30 17.15 10.84
C ALA A 129 -10.06 16.44 9.51
N MET A 130 -9.60 15.19 9.57
CA MET A 130 -9.57 14.36 8.37
C MET A 130 -10.99 14.36 7.80
N ASP A 131 -11.11 14.66 6.51
CA ASP A 131 -12.41 14.63 5.85
C ASP A 131 -13.09 13.30 6.15
N ALA A 132 -14.35 13.39 6.54
CA ALA A 132 -15.15 12.19 6.77
C ALA A 132 -15.07 11.31 5.51
N TYR A 133 -14.90 10.00 5.69
CA TYR A 133 -14.88 9.08 4.56
C TYR A 133 -16.03 9.39 3.61
N SER A 134 -15.69 9.66 2.36
CA SER A 134 -16.64 9.83 1.27
C SER A 134 -16.39 8.75 0.23
N PHE A 135 -17.44 8.04 -0.13
CA PHE A 135 -17.38 7.09 -1.23
C PHE A 135 -17.10 7.81 -2.55
N ASP A 136 -16.10 7.35 -3.27
CA ASP A 136 -15.70 7.90 -4.58
C ASP A 136 -15.83 6.82 -5.66
N GLU A 137 -16.85 6.96 -6.52
CA GLU A 137 -17.10 6.03 -7.61
C GLU A 137 -15.93 5.92 -8.59
N MET A 138 -15.23 7.01 -8.85
CA MET A 138 -14.10 7.03 -9.80
C MET A 138 -12.88 6.31 -9.19
N ARG A 139 -12.66 6.46 -7.89
CA ARG A 139 -11.62 5.72 -7.17
C ARG A 139 -11.94 4.22 -7.16
N LEU A 140 -13.19 3.85 -6.88
CA LEU A 140 -13.64 2.46 -6.94
C LEU A 140 -13.41 1.85 -8.33
N LEU A 141 -13.87 2.52 -9.39
CA LEU A 141 -13.68 2.05 -10.78
C LEU A 141 -12.21 1.97 -11.18
N GLY A 142 -11.41 2.95 -10.76
CA GLY A 142 -9.95 2.94 -10.94
C GLY A 142 -9.29 1.75 -10.24
N GLY A 143 -9.70 1.45 -9.00
CA GLY A 143 -9.24 0.30 -8.23
C GLY A 143 -9.61 -1.03 -8.89
N ILE A 144 -10.84 -1.17 -9.41
CA ILE A 144 -11.30 -2.36 -10.15
C ILE A 144 -10.45 -2.54 -11.41
N ALA A 145 -10.25 -1.50 -12.21
CA ALA A 145 -9.45 -1.59 -13.43
C ALA A 145 -7.98 -1.95 -13.11
N ALA A 146 -7.41 -1.33 -12.09
CA ALA A 146 -6.05 -1.60 -11.66
C ALA A 146 -5.90 -3.03 -11.10
N GLY A 147 -6.88 -3.52 -10.36
CA GLY A 147 -6.92 -4.90 -9.85
C GLY A 147 -6.97 -5.93 -10.97
N ALA A 148 -7.75 -5.67 -12.02
CA ALA A 148 -7.79 -6.52 -13.20
C ALA A 148 -6.42 -6.58 -13.91
N ILE A 149 -5.75 -5.44 -14.07
CA ILE A 149 -4.41 -5.37 -14.66
C ILE A 149 -3.40 -6.11 -13.77
N LEU A 150 -3.46 -5.91 -12.44
CA LEU A 150 -2.57 -6.55 -11.49
C LEU A 150 -2.67 -8.10 -11.58
N TRP A 151 -3.90 -8.62 -11.64
CA TRP A 151 -4.13 -10.05 -11.84
C TRP A 151 -3.59 -10.53 -13.18
N CYS A 152 -3.80 -9.79 -14.27
CA CYS A 152 -3.27 -10.14 -15.60
C CYS A 152 -1.73 -10.21 -15.61
N ILE A 153 -1.06 -9.32 -14.85
CA ILE A 153 0.40 -9.40 -14.69
C ILE A 153 0.76 -10.66 -13.90
N HIS A 154 0.12 -10.85 -12.74
CA HIS A 154 0.39 -11.96 -11.84
C HIS A 154 0.16 -13.34 -12.50
N SER A 155 -0.93 -13.50 -13.27
CA SER A 155 -1.27 -14.76 -13.93
C SER A 155 -0.33 -15.13 -15.09
N LYS A 156 0.35 -14.15 -15.69
CA LYS A 156 1.20 -14.35 -16.87
C LYS A 156 2.70 -14.38 -16.57
N THR A 157 3.11 -13.94 -15.39
CA THR A 157 4.54 -13.90 -15.06
C THR A 157 4.78 -13.90 -13.55
N ASP A 158 5.76 -14.71 -13.14
CA ASP A 158 6.29 -14.70 -11.77
C ASP A 158 7.43 -13.66 -11.59
N ASN A 159 7.60 -12.78 -12.58
CA ASN A 159 8.72 -11.83 -12.56
C ASN A 159 8.48 -10.69 -11.57
N PRO A 160 9.29 -10.57 -10.50
CA PRO A 160 9.15 -9.51 -9.50
C PRO A 160 9.19 -8.10 -10.08
N TRP A 161 9.94 -7.89 -11.16
CA TRP A 161 10.02 -6.59 -11.82
C TRP A 161 8.71 -6.21 -12.50
N ALA A 162 8.04 -7.16 -13.16
CA ALA A 162 6.76 -6.89 -13.80
C ALA A 162 5.69 -6.49 -12.77
N MET A 163 5.63 -7.23 -11.65
CA MET A 163 4.74 -6.90 -10.54
C MET A 163 5.07 -5.53 -9.94
N SER A 164 6.36 -5.23 -9.71
CA SER A 164 6.80 -3.96 -9.14
C SER A 164 6.44 -2.78 -10.03
N ILE A 165 6.64 -2.89 -11.35
CA ILE A 165 6.24 -1.86 -12.31
C ILE A 165 4.73 -1.66 -12.26
N GLY A 166 3.95 -2.74 -12.30
CA GLY A 166 2.49 -2.68 -12.26
C GLY A 166 1.98 -2.01 -10.97
N VAL A 167 2.49 -2.42 -9.82
CA VAL A 167 2.11 -1.86 -8.52
C VAL A 167 2.45 -0.37 -8.43
N ILE A 168 3.68 0.03 -8.75
CA ILE A 168 4.09 1.44 -8.65
C ILE A 168 3.35 2.31 -9.66
N ALA A 169 3.12 1.83 -10.89
CA ALA A 169 2.35 2.57 -11.89
C ALA A 169 0.89 2.81 -11.49
N MET A 170 0.32 1.96 -10.65
CA MET A 170 -1.08 2.01 -10.22
C MET A 170 -1.23 2.31 -8.72
N ALA A 171 -0.16 2.71 -8.02
CA ALA A 171 -0.12 2.79 -6.57
C ALA A 171 -1.27 3.60 -5.96
N SER A 172 -1.62 4.74 -6.56
CA SER A 172 -2.72 5.61 -6.11
C SER A 172 -4.11 4.98 -6.25
N TYR A 173 -4.30 4.08 -7.22
CA TYR A 173 -5.58 3.41 -7.44
C TYR A 173 -5.77 2.15 -6.62
N ILE A 174 -4.67 1.47 -6.28
CA ILE A 174 -4.73 0.17 -5.58
C ILE A 174 -4.56 0.29 -4.07
N GLY A 175 -4.30 1.48 -3.53
CA GLY A 175 -4.03 1.66 -2.10
C GLY A 175 -2.78 0.90 -1.65
N ALA A 176 -1.68 1.02 -2.41
CA ALA A 176 -0.43 0.30 -2.13
C ALA A 176 0.14 0.63 -0.74
N GLU A 177 -0.02 1.88 -0.30
CA GLU A 177 0.45 2.38 0.99
C GLU A 177 -0.49 2.07 2.17
N GLY A 178 -1.64 1.46 1.92
CA GLY A 178 -2.72 1.31 2.90
C GLY A 178 -2.30 0.67 4.23
N SER A 179 -1.34 -0.24 4.24
CA SER A 179 -0.80 -0.80 5.50
C SER A 179 0.00 0.23 6.28
N THR A 180 0.76 1.08 5.61
CA THR A 180 1.56 2.15 6.20
C THR A 180 0.65 3.25 6.75
N ASP A 181 -0.40 3.62 6.00
CA ASP A 181 -1.40 4.61 6.42
C ASP A 181 -2.16 4.14 7.66
N MET A 182 -2.62 2.88 7.66
CA MET A 182 -3.27 2.27 8.82
C MET A 182 -2.35 2.23 10.04
N ALA A 183 -1.09 1.86 9.84
CA ALA A 183 -0.11 1.82 10.92
C ALA A 183 0.17 3.23 11.48
N SER A 184 0.34 4.21 10.61
CA SER A 184 0.54 5.61 10.99
C SER A 184 -0.63 6.14 11.80
N MET A 185 -1.85 5.92 11.34
CA MET A 185 -3.06 6.34 12.05
C MET A 185 -3.17 5.69 13.44
N LEU A 186 -2.92 4.38 13.54
CA LEU A 186 -2.96 3.66 14.83
C LEU A 186 -1.91 4.14 15.83
N MET A 187 -0.73 4.53 15.34
CA MET A 187 0.37 4.99 16.20
C MET A 187 0.18 6.42 16.67
N ASN A 188 -0.25 7.31 15.79
CA ASN A 188 -0.33 8.75 16.07
C ASN A 188 -1.63 9.15 16.75
N LYS A 189 -2.62 8.26 16.83
CA LYS A 189 -3.98 8.55 17.30
C LYS A 189 -4.61 9.75 16.57
N MET A 190 -4.14 10.04 15.37
CA MET A 190 -4.60 11.13 14.55
C MET A 190 -5.62 10.62 13.56
N GLY A 191 -6.78 11.23 13.56
CA GLY A 191 -7.88 10.89 12.68
C GLY A 191 -8.82 9.83 13.25
N ASP A 192 -9.92 9.63 12.55
CA ASP A 192 -10.92 8.63 12.87
C ASP A 192 -10.54 7.26 12.31
N LEU A 193 -10.44 6.28 13.16
CA LEU A 193 -10.19 4.89 12.77
C LEU A 193 -11.17 4.40 11.69
N VAL A 194 -12.43 4.78 11.83
CA VAL A 194 -13.50 4.30 10.95
C VAL A 194 -13.32 4.78 9.50
N PRO A 195 -13.13 6.07 9.20
CA PRO A 195 -12.84 6.54 7.84
C PRO A 195 -11.62 5.87 7.21
N THR A 196 -10.52 5.76 7.94
CA THR A 196 -9.29 5.13 7.43
C THR A 196 -9.49 3.65 7.13
N LEU A 197 -10.18 2.94 8.02
CA LEU A 197 -10.52 1.53 7.81
C LEU A 197 -11.46 1.34 6.61
N LEU A 198 -12.45 2.21 6.44
CA LEU A 198 -13.36 2.14 5.30
C LEU A 198 -12.63 2.38 3.98
N ALA A 199 -11.74 3.37 3.93
CA ALA A 199 -10.92 3.63 2.75
C ALA A 199 -9.98 2.45 2.42
N TYR A 200 -9.37 1.87 3.44
CA TYR A 200 -8.52 0.68 3.30
C TYR A 200 -9.29 -0.52 2.76
N LEU A 201 -10.49 -0.78 3.29
CA LEU A 201 -11.34 -1.88 2.83
C LEU A 201 -11.89 -1.61 1.43
N GLU A 202 -12.31 -0.39 1.11
CA GLU A 202 -12.79 -0.01 -0.22
C GLU A 202 -11.72 -0.26 -1.28
N ALA A 203 -10.49 0.24 -1.06
CA ALA A 203 -9.37 0.04 -1.99
C ALA A 203 -9.07 -1.45 -2.19
N GLY A 204 -9.03 -2.21 -1.11
CA GLY A 204 -8.78 -3.65 -1.15
C GLY A 204 -9.86 -4.43 -1.91
N LEU A 205 -11.13 -4.16 -1.58
CA LEU A 205 -12.27 -4.79 -2.26
C LEU A 205 -12.32 -4.43 -3.75
N ALA A 206 -12.05 -3.18 -4.11
CA ALA A 206 -12.00 -2.75 -5.51
C ALA A 206 -10.97 -3.56 -6.31
N VAL A 207 -9.75 -3.65 -5.78
CA VAL A 207 -8.67 -4.44 -6.41
C VAL A 207 -9.05 -5.92 -6.50
N GLY A 208 -9.56 -6.48 -5.42
CA GLY A 208 -9.98 -7.89 -5.39
C GLY A 208 -11.08 -8.20 -6.39
N LEU A 209 -12.09 -7.33 -6.49
CA LEU A 209 -13.18 -7.45 -7.48
C LEU A 209 -12.64 -7.37 -8.91
N GLY A 210 -11.74 -6.44 -9.18
CA GLY A 210 -11.10 -6.32 -10.49
C GLY A 210 -10.33 -7.57 -10.89
N ALA A 211 -9.54 -8.10 -9.97
CA ALA A 211 -8.79 -9.33 -10.16
C ALA A 211 -9.71 -10.54 -10.44
N MET A 212 -10.77 -10.67 -9.65
CA MET A 212 -11.77 -11.75 -9.84
C MET A 212 -12.49 -11.63 -11.19
N LEU A 213 -12.85 -10.43 -11.61
CA LEU A 213 -13.46 -10.21 -12.92
C LEU A 213 -12.52 -10.59 -14.05
N ALA A 214 -11.24 -10.18 -13.98
CA ALA A 214 -10.24 -10.55 -14.99
C ALA A 214 -10.02 -12.06 -15.06
N MET A 215 -9.93 -12.73 -13.91
CA MET A 215 -9.83 -14.19 -13.83
C MET A 215 -11.03 -14.87 -14.50
N LYS A 216 -12.26 -14.43 -14.18
CA LYS A 216 -13.47 -15.01 -14.78
C LYS A 216 -13.60 -14.77 -16.26
N ILE A 217 -13.11 -13.65 -16.77
CA ILE A 217 -13.05 -13.38 -18.22
C ILE A 217 -12.06 -14.33 -18.89
N ASP A 218 -10.87 -14.49 -18.32
CA ASP A 218 -9.83 -15.37 -18.85
C ASP A 218 -10.31 -16.83 -18.92
N GLU A 219 -10.93 -17.34 -17.85
CA GLU A 219 -11.53 -18.68 -17.79
C GLU A 219 -12.63 -18.94 -18.86
N ASN A 220 -13.28 -17.89 -19.37
CA ASN A 220 -14.32 -18.02 -20.37
C ASN A 220 -13.82 -17.80 -21.81
N LEU A 221 -12.58 -17.38 -21.98
CA LEU A 221 -11.96 -17.17 -23.30
C LEU A 221 -11.16 -18.40 -23.78
N ASP A 222 -10.81 -19.31 -22.86
CA ASP A 222 -10.16 -20.59 -23.11
C ASP A 222 -11.20 -21.71 -23.39
#